data_f320b646f7ec7e126c4167b868fdf0c9
#
_entry.id   f320b646f7ec7e126c4167b868fdf0c9
#
_cell.length_a   1.000
_cell.length_b   1.000
_cell.length_c   1.000
_cell.angle_alpha   90.00
_cell.angle_beta   90.00
_cell.angle_gamma   90.00
#
_symmetry.space_group_name_H-M   'P 1'
#
loop_
_entity.id
_entity.type
_entity.pdbx_description
1 polymer ?
#
loop_
_entity_poly.entity_id
_entity_poly.type
_entity_poly.pdbx_seq_one_letter_code
_entity_poly.pdbx_strand_id
1 'polypeptide(L)'
;NRDDVPKTGWVCTGVTDLGAPVGVCEMCGHQIIRYVHHMDHPDFRSLGVGCICAGKMEGNIERAKKREQDFKSKELRKANFKGRQWKTSKKSNSYLKIKDHLVVLYHHSQKDTWKYAIDGVFCPEVYYTRESAMDAIFEALEKLR
;
A
#
# COMPACT_ATOMS: atom_id res chain seq x y z
N ASN A 1 -2.56 -26.58 13.35
CA ASN A 1 -1.22 -27.08 13.12
C ASN A 1 -1.24 -28.41 12.38
N ARG A 2 -0.65 -28.42 11.20
CA ARG A 2 -0.51 -29.61 10.39
C ARG A 2 0.95 -30.03 10.36
N ASP A 3 1.19 -31.32 10.49
CA ASP A 3 2.56 -31.85 10.54
C ASP A 3 3.30 -31.70 9.22
N ASP A 4 2.58 -31.59 8.11
CA ASP A 4 3.16 -31.45 6.78
C ASP A 4 3.63 -30.01 6.46
N VAL A 5 3.26 -29.04 7.29
CA VAL A 5 3.58 -27.63 7.06
C VAL A 5 4.93 -27.30 7.69
N PRO A 6 5.89 -26.74 6.93
CA PRO A 6 7.17 -26.30 7.50
C PRO A 6 6.96 -25.31 8.65
N LYS A 7 7.78 -25.43 9.69
CA LYS A 7 7.70 -24.57 10.87
C LYS A 7 8.59 -23.33 10.78
N THR A 8 9.58 -23.36 9.89
CA THR A 8 10.55 -22.28 9.70
C THR A 8 10.81 -22.08 8.21
N GLY A 9 11.51 -20.99 7.87
CA GLY A 9 11.90 -20.71 6.51
C GLY A 9 10.87 -19.93 5.72
N TRP A 10 9.85 -19.40 6.38
CA TRP A 10 8.81 -18.59 5.75
C TRP A 10 9.24 -17.14 5.63
N VAL A 11 8.89 -16.52 4.50
CA VAL A 11 9.13 -15.10 4.24
C VAL A 11 7.81 -14.45 3.86
N CYS A 12 7.53 -13.28 4.43
CA CYS A 12 6.36 -12.51 4.07
C CYS A 12 6.63 -11.68 2.81
N THR A 13 5.78 -11.82 1.80
CA THR A 13 5.91 -11.08 0.54
C THR A 13 4.97 -9.89 0.45
N GLY A 14 4.03 -9.74 1.35
CA GLY A 14 3.13 -8.61 1.37
C GLY A 14 1.94 -8.80 2.29
N VAL A 15 1.14 -7.75 2.40
CA VAL A 15 -0.10 -7.75 3.20
C VAL A 15 -1.23 -7.25 2.31
N THR A 16 -2.39 -7.90 2.39
CA THR A 16 -3.60 -7.49 1.68
C THR A 16 -4.71 -7.20 2.69
N ASP A 17 -5.41 -6.08 2.49
CA ASP A 17 -6.62 -5.76 3.25
C ASP A 17 -7.83 -6.29 2.50
N LEU A 18 -8.58 -7.21 3.11
CA LEU A 18 -9.80 -7.77 2.53
C LEU A 18 -11.01 -6.83 2.67
N GLY A 19 -10.84 -5.71 3.36
CA GLY A 19 -11.91 -4.74 3.58
C GLY A 19 -12.82 -5.05 4.76
N ALA A 20 -12.85 -6.31 5.19
CA ALA A 20 -13.64 -6.77 6.32
C ALA A 20 -13.06 -8.10 6.82
N PRO A 21 -13.35 -8.52 8.08
CA PRO A 21 -12.82 -9.78 8.61
C PRO A 21 -13.57 -10.99 8.03
N VAL A 22 -13.29 -11.29 6.77
CA VAL A 22 -13.98 -12.34 5.98
C VAL A 22 -13.04 -13.48 5.56
N GLY A 23 -11.75 -13.35 5.79
CA GLY A 23 -10.79 -14.39 5.43
C GLY A 23 -10.57 -15.37 6.58
N VAL A 24 -9.99 -16.52 6.26
CA VAL A 24 -9.60 -17.52 7.26
C VAL A 24 -8.10 -17.72 7.18
N CYS A 25 -7.43 -17.68 8.33
CA CYS A 25 -6.00 -17.92 8.40
C CYS A 25 -5.70 -19.36 7.95
N GLU A 26 -4.91 -19.49 6.89
CA GLU A 26 -4.60 -20.82 6.32
C GLU A 26 -3.63 -21.64 7.17
N MET A 27 -2.93 -21.02 8.12
CA MET A 27 -2.02 -21.75 8.99
C MET A 27 -2.75 -22.41 10.17
N CYS A 28 -3.56 -21.66 10.91
CA CYS A 28 -4.31 -22.23 12.03
C CYS A 28 -5.68 -22.78 11.62
N GLY A 29 -6.23 -22.31 10.51
CA GLY A 29 -7.47 -22.82 9.94
C GLY A 29 -8.75 -22.37 10.62
N HIS A 30 -8.67 -21.54 11.65
CA HIS A 30 -9.88 -21.13 12.39
C HIS A 30 -9.97 -19.62 12.67
N GLN A 31 -8.87 -18.89 12.68
CA GLN A 31 -8.91 -17.45 12.94
C GLN A 31 -9.47 -16.71 11.73
N ILE A 32 -10.44 -15.83 11.98
CA ILE A 32 -10.99 -14.95 10.96
C ILE A 32 -10.13 -13.71 10.88
N ILE A 33 -9.72 -13.34 9.66
CA ILE A 33 -8.78 -12.24 9.46
C ILE A 33 -9.28 -11.26 8.42
N ARG A 34 -8.90 -10.01 8.59
CA ARG A 34 -9.10 -8.94 7.59
C ARG A 34 -7.82 -8.68 6.82
N TYR A 35 -6.68 -8.65 7.53
CA TYR A 35 -5.37 -8.40 6.92
C TYR A 35 -4.67 -9.73 6.72
N VAL A 36 -4.34 -10.01 5.47
CA VAL A 36 -3.73 -11.28 5.07
C VAL A 36 -2.24 -11.06 4.84
N HIS A 37 -1.41 -11.74 5.62
CA HIS A 37 0.03 -11.77 5.40
C HIS A 37 0.33 -12.92 4.44
N HIS A 38 0.89 -12.61 3.29
CA HIS A 38 1.23 -13.60 2.26
C HIS A 38 2.59 -14.19 2.57
N MET A 39 2.62 -15.47 2.89
CA MET A 39 3.83 -16.16 3.32
C MET A 39 4.27 -17.15 2.26
N ASP A 40 5.55 -17.07 1.90
CA ASP A 40 6.16 -17.96 0.91
C ASP A 40 7.23 -18.84 1.55
N HIS A 41 7.32 -20.06 1.06
CA HIS A 41 8.32 -21.04 1.47
C HIS A 41 8.83 -21.78 0.23
N PRO A 42 10.14 -22.06 0.14
CA PRO A 42 10.70 -22.73 -1.05
C PRO A 42 10.18 -24.15 -1.26
N ASP A 43 9.73 -24.81 -0.21
CA ASP A 43 9.31 -26.23 -0.27
C ASP A 43 7.83 -26.44 0.00
N PHE A 44 7.05 -25.35 0.04
CA PHE A 44 5.61 -25.46 0.33
C PHE A 44 4.85 -24.38 -0.45
N ARG A 45 3.54 -24.59 -0.65
CA ARG A 45 2.71 -23.59 -1.32
C ARG A 45 2.58 -22.33 -0.45
N SER A 46 2.33 -21.20 -1.11
CA SER A 46 2.10 -19.92 -0.41
C SER A 46 0.84 -20.01 0.44
N LEU A 47 0.87 -19.39 1.62
CA LEU A 47 -0.25 -19.33 2.55
C LEU A 47 -0.61 -17.89 2.88
N GLY A 48 -1.92 -17.62 3.00
CA GLY A 48 -2.42 -16.35 3.52
C GLY A 48 -2.80 -16.52 4.99
N VAL A 49 -2.18 -15.78 5.88
CA VAL A 49 -2.31 -15.99 7.32
C VAL A 49 -2.50 -14.69 8.10
N GLY A 50 -2.97 -14.79 9.34
CA GLY A 50 -3.02 -13.65 10.27
C GLY A 50 -1.64 -13.28 10.78
N CYS A 51 -1.54 -12.09 11.41
CA CYS A 51 -0.22 -11.58 11.82
C CYS A 51 0.46 -12.42 12.89
N ILE A 52 -0.28 -13.02 13.81
CA ILE A 52 0.31 -13.86 14.86
C ILE A 52 0.91 -15.13 14.25
N CYS A 53 0.16 -15.80 13.36
CA CYS A 53 0.67 -16.97 12.66
C CYS A 53 1.86 -16.61 11.78
N ALA A 54 1.79 -15.47 11.05
CA ALA A 54 2.91 -14.98 10.26
C ALA A 54 4.15 -14.77 11.12
N GLY A 55 3.98 -14.15 12.29
CA GLY A 55 5.08 -13.92 13.23
C GLY A 55 5.73 -15.21 13.70
N LYS A 56 4.91 -16.23 14.00
CA LYS A 56 5.42 -17.54 14.39
C LYS A 56 6.17 -18.21 13.24
N MET A 57 5.63 -18.12 12.02
CA MET A 57 6.22 -18.73 10.82
C MET A 57 7.58 -18.11 10.46
N GLU A 58 7.70 -16.79 10.60
CA GLU A 58 8.96 -16.10 10.31
C GLU A 58 9.88 -15.95 11.52
N GLY A 59 9.43 -16.37 12.71
CA GLY A 59 10.23 -16.33 13.91
C GLY A 59 10.31 -14.98 14.59
N ASN A 60 9.39 -14.06 14.31
CA ASN A 60 9.39 -12.73 14.90
C ASN A 60 7.99 -12.12 14.87
N ILE A 61 7.26 -12.27 15.97
CA ILE A 61 5.88 -11.79 16.09
C ILE A 61 5.82 -10.26 16.09
N GLU A 62 6.78 -9.60 16.74
CA GLU A 62 6.81 -8.14 16.80
C GLU A 62 7.00 -7.53 15.41
N ARG A 63 7.83 -8.16 14.58
CA ARG A 63 8.02 -7.72 13.19
C ARG A 63 6.72 -7.83 12.37
N ALA A 64 5.99 -8.93 12.53
CA ALA A 64 4.72 -9.13 11.83
C ALA A 64 3.68 -8.11 12.28
N LYS A 65 3.58 -7.83 13.59
CA LYS A 65 2.67 -6.82 14.13
C LYS A 65 3.00 -5.43 13.61
N LYS A 66 4.28 -5.08 13.57
CA LYS A 66 4.74 -3.78 13.06
C LYS A 66 4.42 -3.65 11.57
N ARG A 67 4.64 -4.69 10.80
CA ARG A 67 4.34 -4.72 9.37
C ARG A 67 2.85 -4.45 9.11
N GLU A 68 1.97 -5.10 9.87
CA GLU A 68 0.52 -4.89 9.75
C GLU A 68 0.14 -3.47 10.17
N GLN A 69 0.73 -2.95 11.24
CA GLN A 69 0.47 -1.59 11.71
C GLN A 69 0.94 -0.56 10.70
N ASP A 70 2.12 -0.75 10.12
CA ASP A 70 2.65 0.14 9.08
C ASP A 70 1.76 0.13 7.85
N PHE A 71 1.24 -1.04 7.48
CA PHE A 71 0.30 -1.18 6.36
C PHE A 71 -0.99 -0.40 6.63
N LYS A 72 -1.58 -0.55 7.81
CA LYS A 72 -2.79 0.20 8.21
C LYS A 72 -2.56 1.70 8.21
N SER A 73 -1.41 2.14 8.72
CA SER A 73 -1.07 3.56 8.76
C SER A 73 -0.93 4.13 7.35
N LYS A 74 -0.31 3.38 6.43
CA LYS A 74 -0.17 3.81 5.05
C LYS A 74 -1.54 3.89 4.35
N GLU A 75 -2.43 2.94 4.60
CA GLU A 75 -3.79 2.98 4.06
C GLU A 75 -4.54 4.23 4.53
N LEU A 76 -4.40 4.58 5.80
CA LEU A 76 -5.04 5.77 6.35
C LEU A 76 -4.47 7.03 5.73
N ARG A 77 -3.15 7.11 5.57
CA ARG A 77 -2.50 8.26 4.91
C ARG A 77 -3.00 8.40 3.47
N LYS A 78 -3.16 7.29 2.76
CA LYS A 78 -3.65 7.31 1.37
C LYS A 78 -5.09 7.79 1.30
N ALA A 79 -5.96 7.33 2.20
CA ALA A 79 -7.34 7.78 2.26
C ALA A 79 -7.41 9.27 2.57
N ASN A 80 -6.61 9.76 3.53
CA ASN A 80 -6.55 11.17 3.88
C ASN A 80 -6.04 12.01 2.70
N PHE A 81 -5.03 11.52 1.99
CA PHE A 81 -4.50 12.19 0.80
C PHE A 81 -5.57 12.33 -0.29
N LYS A 82 -6.29 11.25 -0.58
CA LYS A 82 -7.35 11.26 -1.60
C LYS A 82 -8.52 12.17 -1.22
N GLY A 83 -8.74 12.38 0.07
CA GLY A 83 -9.78 13.28 0.56
C GLY A 83 -9.38 14.75 0.60
N ARG A 84 -8.12 15.09 0.31
CA ARG A 84 -7.67 16.49 0.33
C ARG A 84 -8.25 17.27 -0.83
N GLN A 85 -8.55 18.54 -0.59
CA GLN A 85 -9.06 19.43 -1.63
C GLN A 85 -7.91 20.13 -2.32
N TRP A 86 -7.85 19.96 -3.63
CA TRP A 86 -6.85 20.61 -4.47
C TRP A 86 -7.32 22.01 -4.83
N LYS A 87 -6.38 22.93 -4.92
CA LYS A 87 -6.63 24.29 -5.38
C LYS A 87 -6.30 24.39 -6.87
N THR A 88 -6.83 25.43 -7.51
CA THR A 88 -6.56 25.69 -8.92
C THR A 88 -5.65 26.90 -9.03
N SER A 89 -4.56 26.77 -9.78
CA SER A 89 -3.61 27.86 -10.01
C SER A 89 -4.13 28.83 -11.08
N LYS A 90 -3.45 29.97 -11.24
CA LYS A 90 -3.77 30.95 -12.29
C LYS A 90 -3.70 30.34 -13.69
N LYS A 91 -2.86 29.33 -13.89
CA LYS A 91 -2.72 28.62 -15.17
C LYS A 91 -3.70 27.44 -15.30
N SER A 92 -4.68 27.35 -14.42
CA SER A 92 -5.70 26.30 -14.40
C SER A 92 -5.18 24.90 -14.11
N ASN A 93 -4.03 24.79 -13.45
CA ASN A 93 -3.52 23.51 -12.97
C ASN A 93 -3.95 23.28 -11.53
N SER A 94 -4.15 22.02 -11.16
CA SER A 94 -4.45 21.67 -9.78
C SER A 94 -3.17 21.62 -8.96
N TYR A 95 -3.20 22.11 -7.73
CA TYR A 95 -2.05 22.01 -6.86
C TYR A 95 -2.47 21.73 -5.41
N LEU A 96 -1.54 21.14 -4.67
CA LEU A 96 -1.74 20.77 -3.28
C LEU A 96 -0.44 20.99 -2.51
N LYS A 97 -0.54 21.71 -1.39
CA LYS A 97 0.57 21.79 -0.44
C LYS A 97 0.34 20.73 0.63
N ILE A 98 1.29 19.84 0.78
CA ILE A 98 1.21 18.77 1.78
C ILE A 98 2.55 18.67 2.51
N LYS A 99 2.54 18.91 3.82
CA LYS A 99 3.74 19.10 4.62
C LYS A 99 4.61 20.17 3.96
N ASP A 100 5.86 19.87 3.65
CA ASP A 100 6.78 20.83 3.04
C ASP A 100 6.85 20.70 1.52
N HIS A 101 5.89 19.98 0.94
CA HIS A 101 5.92 19.68 -0.51
C HIS A 101 4.80 20.38 -1.25
N LEU A 102 5.14 20.90 -2.43
CA LEU A 102 4.18 21.44 -3.38
C LEU A 102 4.01 20.45 -4.52
N VAL A 103 2.78 19.97 -4.68
CA VAL A 103 2.43 19.03 -5.75
C VAL A 103 1.58 19.76 -6.77
N VAL A 104 1.93 19.66 -8.05
CA VAL A 104 1.15 20.23 -9.14
C VAL A 104 0.75 19.11 -10.08
N LEU A 105 -0.54 19.06 -10.43
CA LEU A 105 -1.09 18.06 -11.32
C LEU A 105 -1.52 18.77 -12.61
N TYR A 106 -0.99 18.30 -13.73
CA TYR A 106 -1.23 18.87 -15.06
C TYR A 106 -2.11 17.93 -15.88
N HIS A 107 -3.15 18.47 -16.48
CA HIS A 107 -4.01 17.73 -17.39
C HIS A 107 -3.89 18.29 -18.81
N HIS A 108 -3.54 17.42 -19.76
CA HIS A 108 -3.50 17.79 -21.18
C HIS A 108 -4.86 17.42 -21.77
N SER A 109 -5.70 18.43 -22.02
CA SER A 109 -7.11 18.21 -22.39
C SER A 109 -7.29 17.49 -23.71
N GLN A 110 -6.45 17.78 -24.72
CA GLN A 110 -6.58 17.16 -26.04
C GLN A 110 -6.18 15.69 -26.04
N LYS A 111 -5.08 15.36 -25.34
CA LYS A 111 -4.59 13.97 -25.24
C LYS A 111 -5.23 13.19 -24.10
N ASP A 112 -5.92 13.90 -23.22
CA ASP A 112 -6.51 13.35 -21.99
C ASP A 112 -5.48 12.57 -21.18
N THR A 113 -4.33 13.20 -20.97
CA THR A 113 -3.22 12.64 -20.20
C THR A 113 -2.93 13.52 -18.99
N TRP A 114 -2.31 12.90 -17.99
CA TRP A 114 -2.00 13.55 -16.72
C TRP A 114 -0.52 13.43 -16.42
N LYS A 115 0.06 14.50 -15.90
CA LYS A 115 1.44 14.56 -15.42
C LYS A 115 1.47 15.29 -14.10
N TYR A 116 2.54 15.09 -13.33
CA TYR A 116 2.68 15.83 -12.07
C TYR A 116 4.12 16.27 -11.85
N ALA A 117 4.27 17.24 -10.94
CA ALA A 117 5.56 17.69 -10.45
C ALA A 117 5.47 17.80 -8.93
N ILE A 118 6.53 17.43 -8.24
CA ILE A 118 6.66 17.61 -6.80
C ILE A 118 7.87 18.50 -6.57
N ASP A 119 7.65 19.65 -5.91
CA ASP A 119 8.69 20.64 -5.63
C ASP A 119 9.46 21.07 -6.88
N GLY A 120 8.75 21.20 -8.00
CA GLY A 120 9.31 21.59 -9.28
C GLY A 120 10.00 20.49 -10.07
N VAL A 121 10.03 19.27 -9.55
CA VAL A 121 10.62 18.11 -10.24
C VAL A 121 9.52 17.32 -10.94
N PHE A 122 9.56 17.31 -12.27
CA PHE A 122 8.57 16.60 -13.07
C PHE A 122 8.79 15.11 -13.08
N CYS A 123 7.71 14.35 -12.94
CA CYS A 123 7.74 12.91 -13.17
C CYS A 123 7.80 12.67 -14.68
N PRO A 124 8.70 11.79 -15.17
CA PRO A 124 8.79 11.51 -16.61
C PRO A 124 7.62 10.67 -17.15
N GLU A 125 6.85 10.06 -16.26
CA GLU A 125 5.74 9.19 -16.65
C GLU A 125 4.51 10.01 -17.05
N VAL A 126 3.67 9.40 -17.90
CA VAL A 126 2.37 9.95 -18.31
C VAL A 126 1.29 9.00 -17.84
N TYR A 127 0.23 9.57 -17.27
CA TYR A 127 -0.89 8.80 -16.75
C TYR A 127 -2.14 9.09 -17.57
N TYR A 128 -2.99 8.09 -17.73
CA TYR A 128 -4.17 8.20 -18.59
C TYR A 128 -5.46 8.43 -17.81
N THR A 129 -5.40 8.43 -16.50
CA THR A 129 -6.51 8.80 -15.63
C THR A 129 -5.99 9.66 -14.47
N ARG A 130 -6.87 10.51 -13.93
CA ARG A 130 -6.54 11.31 -12.75
C ARG A 130 -6.24 10.39 -11.56
N GLU A 131 -6.99 9.31 -11.44
CA GLU A 131 -6.83 8.33 -10.36
C GLU A 131 -5.42 7.71 -10.37
N SER A 132 -4.95 7.27 -11.54
CA SER A 132 -3.60 6.71 -11.70
C SER A 132 -2.53 7.71 -11.33
N ALA A 133 -2.69 8.97 -11.74
CA ALA A 133 -1.76 10.04 -11.40
C ALA A 133 -1.75 10.29 -9.89
N MET A 134 -2.92 10.30 -9.25
CA MET A 134 -3.04 10.49 -7.80
C MET A 134 -2.35 9.37 -7.03
N ASP A 135 -2.52 8.13 -7.46
CA ASP A 135 -1.85 6.97 -6.83
C ASP A 135 -0.33 7.11 -6.95
N ALA A 136 0.16 7.51 -8.12
CA ALA A 136 1.59 7.72 -8.35
C ALA A 136 2.15 8.85 -7.48
N ILE A 137 1.41 9.95 -7.35
CA ILE A 137 1.79 11.08 -6.49
C ILE A 137 1.90 10.61 -5.04
N PHE A 138 0.92 9.85 -4.57
CA PHE A 138 0.94 9.34 -3.20
C PHE A 138 2.18 8.48 -2.94
N GLU A 139 2.50 7.54 -3.84
CA GLU A 139 3.67 6.69 -3.69
C GLU A 139 4.97 7.51 -3.72
N ALA A 140 5.04 8.52 -4.57
CA ALA A 140 6.20 9.41 -4.63
C ALA A 140 6.38 10.18 -3.30
N LEU A 141 5.27 10.70 -2.73
CA LEU A 141 5.30 11.40 -1.46
C LEU A 141 5.71 10.47 -0.31
N GLU A 142 5.29 9.20 -0.34
CA GLU A 142 5.70 8.22 0.67
C GLU A 142 7.21 7.99 0.66
N LYS A 143 7.84 8.02 -0.50
CA LYS A 143 9.30 7.89 -0.63
C LYS A 143 10.06 9.09 -0.07
N LEU A 144 9.40 10.24 0.02
CA LEU A 144 10.01 11.48 0.54
C LEU A 144 9.82 11.66 2.05
N ARG A 145 9.16 10.72 2.69
CA ARG A 145 8.94 10.76 4.13
C ARG A 145 10.21 10.47 4.90
#